data_999e564437ac07f6f1896452b75ad759
#
_entry.id   999e564437ac07f6f1896452b75ad759
#
_cell.length_a   1.000
_cell.length_b   1.000
_cell.length_c   1.000
_cell.angle_alpha   90.00
_cell.angle_beta   90.00
_cell.angle_gamma   90.00
#
_symmetry.space_group_name_H-M   'P 1'
#
loop_
_entity.id
_entity.type
_entity.pdbx_description
1 polymer ?
#
loop_
_entity_poly.entity_id
_entity_poly.type
_entity_poly.pdbx_seq_one_letter_code
_entity_poly.pdbx_strand_id
1 'polypeptide(L)'
;MGKLQLKIDGNDFTGVLADNPVIKDQLNACCRTLTFKLSLYGNRLDLLAHKVELFYKGKRWFIGEIKKQKEEHDGTNSITAYDPLFLFGKHEDDYYFKNQTATQIIKSMAKKIGLKVYKLENTNVVISHVLYKKGAPDKITVDVLARTWNSGGDKFWFRYDPVNNGILLKRRTVPEMIWAFKTGGNLISASRERSIEEMYNTVKLINRETGKTATKVNAKNKALYGNTQYYEEISDKDKNLSKMAKQKLKSLSKITSTMSMSGLNSDGAMGQFFVGDPIYVEEKNTGMVGGYWVRNVSHTFLADDAIQLDFDLTATEDIPEIQYDNSKNNLPAV
;
A
#
# COMPACT_ATOMS: atom_id res chain seq x y z
N MET A 1 32.33 11.27 -5.82
CA MET A 1 31.41 10.45 -5.01
C MET A 1 30.21 10.14 -5.89
N GLY A 2 29.87 8.85 -6.07
CA GLY A 2 28.67 8.45 -6.82
C GLY A 2 27.41 9.05 -6.19
N LYS A 3 26.39 9.25 -7.00
CA LYS A 3 25.10 9.82 -6.50
C LYS A 3 24.35 8.87 -5.58
N LEU A 4 24.50 7.54 -5.80
CA LEU A 4 23.94 6.49 -4.96
C LEU A 4 24.94 6.10 -3.86
N GLN A 5 24.45 5.86 -2.64
CA GLN A 5 25.21 5.33 -1.53
C GLN A 5 24.36 4.38 -0.69
N LEU A 6 24.83 3.15 -0.54
CA LEU A 6 24.25 2.12 0.33
C LEU A 6 25.10 1.98 1.59
N LYS A 7 24.50 2.14 2.76
CA LYS A 7 25.18 1.96 4.04
C LYS A 7 24.53 0.84 4.85
N ILE A 8 25.36 -0.01 5.44
CA ILE A 8 24.92 -1.01 6.44
C ILE A 8 25.68 -0.70 7.74
N ASP A 9 24.97 -0.42 8.81
CA ASP A 9 25.50 0.05 10.11
C ASP A 9 26.51 1.22 9.96
N GLY A 10 26.25 2.13 9.03
CA GLY A 10 27.09 3.28 8.74
C GLY A 10 28.26 3.02 7.79
N ASN A 11 28.62 1.75 7.52
CA ASN A 11 29.67 1.37 6.60
C ASN A 11 29.16 1.40 5.14
N ASP A 12 30.00 1.83 4.21
CA ASP A 12 29.66 1.95 2.79
C ASP A 12 29.79 0.59 2.07
N PHE A 13 28.69 0.09 1.55
CA PHE A 13 28.58 -1.14 0.74
C PHE A 13 28.29 -0.86 -0.74
N THR A 14 28.33 0.39 -1.17
CA THR A 14 27.99 0.77 -2.56
C THR A 14 28.88 0.06 -3.58
N GLY A 15 30.17 -0.05 -3.29
CA GLY A 15 31.15 -0.65 -4.21
C GLY A 15 31.02 -2.18 -4.40
N VAL A 16 30.25 -2.85 -3.56
CA VAL A 16 29.99 -4.31 -3.67
C VAL A 16 28.55 -4.64 -4.08
N LEU A 17 27.79 -3.64 -4.52
CA LEU A 17 26.49 -3.88 -5.13
C LEU A 17 26.64 -4.71 -6.43
N ALA A 18 25.95 -5.84 -6.50
CA ALA A 18 25.93 -6.73 -7.66
C ALA A 18 24.71 -6.51 -8.57
N ASP A 19 23.74 -5.72 -8.12
CA ASP A 19 22.51 -5.41 -8.85
C ASP A 19 21.99 -4.02 -8.45
N ASN A 20 21.08 -3.48 -9.24
CA ASN A 20 20.43 -2.20 -8.98
C ASN A 20 19.52 -2.30 -7.75
N PRO A 21 19.71 -1.48 -6.71
CA PRO A 21 18.80 -1.46 -5.57
C PRO A 21 17.39 -1.02 -5.98
N VAL A 22 16.38 -1.63 -5.35
CA VAL A 22 14.97 -1.33 -5.64
C VAL A 22 14.24 -1.02 -4.34
N ILE A 23 13.63 0.17 -4.28
CA ILE A 23 12.68 0.53 -3.22
C ILE A 23 11.27 0.30 -3.75
N LYS A 24 10.45 -0.46 -3.01
CA LYS A 24 9.03 -0.68 -3.34
C LYS A 24 8.12 -0.09 -2.27
N ASP A 25 7.06 0.58 -2.72
CA ASP A 25 5.96 1.05 -1.91
C ASP A 25 4.64 0.54 -2.50
N GLN A 26 3.79 -0.09 -1.70
CA GLN A 26 2.60 -0.79 -2.16
C GLN A 26 1.39 -0.44 -1.28
N LEU A 27 0.23 -0.21 -1.90
CA LEU A 27 -1.00 0.24 -1.23
C LEU A 27 -1.42 -0.67 -0.05
N ASN A 28 -1.27 -1.98 -0.21
CA ASN A 28 -1.70 -2.96 0.79
C ASN A 28 -0.55 -3.48 1.67
N ALA A 29 0.67 -2.92 1.54
CA ALA A 29 1.79 -3.24 2.40
C ALA A 29 1.85 -2.25 3.57
N CYS A 30 2.20 -2.76 4.76
CA CYS A 30 2.34 -1.89 5.94
C CYS A 30 3.63 -1.04 5.90
N CYS A 31 4.63 -1.48 5.15
CA CYS A 31 5.96 -0.89 5.13
C CYS A 31 6.56 -0.94 3.73
N ARG A 32 7.52 -0.06 3.48
CA ARG A 32 8.33 -0.07 2.26
C ARG A 32 9.41 -1.13 2.37
N THR A 33 9.82 -1.65 1.22
CA THR A 33 10.92 -2.62 1.13
C THR A 33 12.07 -2.05 0.31
N LEU A 34 13.29 -2.42 0.69
CA LEU A 34 14.49 -2.22 -0.11
C LEU A 34 15.08 -3.59 -0.43
N THR A 35 15.26 -3.89 -1.71
CA THR A 35 15.93 -5.10 -2.18
C THR A 35 17.20 -4.75 -2.95
N PHE A 36 18.26 -5.51 -2.74
CA PHE A 36 19.55 -5.36 -3.43
C PHE A 36 20.34 -6.65 -3.35
N LYS A 37 21.37 -6.78 -4.19
CA LYS A 37 22.35 -7.88 -4.13
C LYS A 37 23.73 -7.34 -3.81
N LEU A 38 24.46 -8.08 -3.01
CA LEU A 38 25.86 -7.82 -2.69
C LEU A 38 26.74 -8.95 -3.23
N SER A 39 27.88 -8.58 -3.82
CA SER A 39 28.94 -9.51 -4.18
C SER A 39 29.98 -9.52 -3.06
N LEU A 40 29.95 -10.56 -2.24
CA LEU A 40 30.78 -10.66 -1.02
C LEU A 40 31.92 -11.66 -1.15
N TYR A 41 32.26 -12.11 -2.33
CA TYR A 41 33.28 -13.11 -2.70
C TYR A 41 34.07 -13.69 -1.52
N GLY A 42 33.63 -14.88 -1.03
CA GLY A 42 34.32 -15.61 0.02
C GLY A 42 34.14 -15.12 1.46
N ASN A 43 33.53 -13.95 1.65
CA ASN A 43 33.21 -13.42 2.97
C ASN A 43 31.75 -13.76 3.33
N ARG A 44 31.56 -14.64 4.30
CA ARG A 44 30.24 -14.88 4.89
C ARG A 44 29.97 -13.80 5.94
N LEU A 45 29.09 -12.87 5.61
CA LEU A 45 28.61 -11.87 6.55
C LEU A 45 27.15 -12.20 6.90
N ASP A 46 26.87 -12.34 8.16
CA ASP A 46 25.48 -12.35 8.65
C ASP A 46 25.03 -10.89 8.78
N LEU A 47 24.09 -10.51 7.92
CA LEU A 47 23.55 -9.16 7.87
C LEU A 47 22.12 -9.06 8.41
N LEU A 48 21.57 -10.13 8.97
CA LEU A 48 20.24 -10.11 9.58
C LEU A 48 20.21 -9.15 10.76
N ALA A 49 19.14 -8.39 10.87
CA ALA A 49 18.92 -7.35 11.88
C ALA A 49 19.86 -6.12 11.79
N HIS A 50 20.76 -6.06 10.80
CA HIS A 50 21.59 -4.87 10.60
C HIS A 50 20.77 -3.73 9.98
N LYS A 51 21.05 -2.50 10.40
CA LYS A 51 20.45 -1.28 9.87
C LYS A 51 20.96 -1.01 8.46
N VAL A 52 20.06 -0.69 7.54
CA VAL A 52 20.42 -0.29 6.18
C VAL A 52 19.84 1.07 5.83
N GLU A 53 20.63 1.88 5.16
CA GLU A 53 20.24 3.21 4.67
C GLU A 53 20.66 3.33 3.21
N LEU A 54 19.74 3.84 2.37
CA LEU A 54 20.03 4.17 0.98
C LEU A 54 19.93 5.68 0.79
N PHE A 55 21.00 6.27 0.29
CA PHE A 55 21.07 7.68 -0.06
C PHE A 55 21.18 7.85 -1.57
N TYR A 56 20.52 8.86 -2.09
CA TYR A 56 20.69 9.30 -3.45
C TYR A 56 20.86 10.82 -3.49
N LYS A 57 21.96 11.29 -4.10
CA LYS A 57 22.37 12.71 -4.09
C LYS A 57 22.41 13.30 -2.68
N GLY A 58 22.94 12.57 -1.71
CA GLY A 58 23.04 13.01 -0.31
C GLY A 58 21.73 12.99 0.48
N LYS A 59 20.59 12.77 -0.16
CA LYS A 59 19.29 12.67 0.50
C LYS A 59 18.98 11.21 0.81
N ARG A 60 18.54 10.91 2.03
CA ARG A 60 18.14 9.54 2.41
C ARG A 60 16.78 9.19 1.82
N TRP A 61 16.76 8.13 1.01
CA TRP A 61 15.57 7.61 0.35
C TRP A 61 14.96 6.41 1.08
N PHE A 62 15.79 5.68 1.80
CA PHE A 62 15.35 4.55 2.60
C PHE A 62 16.14 4.46 3.89
N ILE A 63 15.48 4.00 4.94
CA ILE A 63 16.06 3.55 6.20
C ILE A 63 15.23 2.37 6.67
N GLY A 64 15.91 1.32 7.12
CA GLY A 64 15.23 0.11 7.59
C GLY A 64 16.21 -0.87 8.19
N GLU A 65 15.75 -2.10 8.32
CA GLU A 65 16.49 -3.21 8.90
C GLU A 65 16.39 -4.42 7.99
N ILE A 66 17.50 -5.14 7.82
CA ILE A 66 17.58 -6.36 7.01
C ILE A 66 16.84 -7.48 7.73
N LYS A 67 15.81 -8.03 7.07
CA LYS A 67 14.99 -9.13 7.62
C LYS A 67 15.12 -10.43 6.83
N LYS A 68 15.74 -10.37 5.65
CA LYS A 68 15.96 -11.54 4.81
C LYS A 68 17.29 -11.42 4.10
N GLN A 69 18.08 -12.48 4.20
CA GLN A 69 19.31 -12.69 3.44
C GLN A 69 19.24 -14.07 2.79
N LYS A 70 19.61 -14.15 1.53
CA LYS A 70 19.73 -15.39 0.77
C LYS A 70 21.09 -15.42 0.12
N GLU A 71 21.89 -16.39 0.47
CA GLU A 71 23.19 -16.67 -0.15
C GLU A 71 22.97 -17.45 -1.46
N GLU A 72 23.55 -16.99 -2.54
CA GLU A 72 23.46 -17.62 -3.86
C GLU A 72 24.78 -18.37 -4.17
N HIS A 73 24.67 -19.39 -5.04
CA HIS A 73 25.82 -20.21 -5.47
C HIS A 73 26.91 -19.40 -6.16
N ASP A 74 26.55 -18.32 -6.83
CA ASP A 74 27.48 -17.42 -7.54
C ASP A 74 28.27 -16.48 -6.61
N GLY A 75 28.14 -16.64 -5.29
CA GLY A 75 28.81 -15.80 -4.28
C GLY A 75 28.11 -14.47 -4.01
N THR A 76 26.92 -14.26 -4.60
CA THR A 76 26.10 -13.09 -4.29
C THR A 76 25.15 -13.35 -3.13
N ASN A 77 24.76 -12.28 -2.46
CA ASN A 77 23.75 -12.29 -1.39
C ASN A 77 22.57 -11.41 -1.75
N SER A 78 21.40 -12.01 -1.89
CA SER A 78 20.14 -11.28 -2.09
C SER A 78 19.60 -10.81 -0.74
N ILE A 79 19.45 -9.51 -0.58
CA ILE A 79 19.06 -8.86 0.67
C ILE A 79 17.67 -8.23 0.52
N THR A 80 16.84 -8.38 1.56
CA THR A 80 15.58 -7.64 1.70
C THR A 80 15.53 -6.96 3.06
N ALA A 81 15.37 -5.66 3.02
CA ALA A 81 15.16 -4.83 4.19
C ALA A 81 13.78 -4.18 4.17
N TYR A 82 13.25 -3.90 5.35
CA TYR A 82 11.97 -3.27 5.55
C TYR A 82 12.14 -2.00 6.37
N ASP A 83 11.35 -0.98 6.10
CA ASP A 83 11.31 0.20 6.94
C ASP A 83 10.71 -0.13 8.33
N PRO A 84 10.86 0.76 9.33
CA PRO A 84 10.41 0.47 10.69
C PRO A 84 8.92 0.17 10.87
N LEU A 85 8.05 0.54 9.91
CA LEU A 85 6.63 0.16 9.97
C LEU A 85 6.41 -1.36 9.85
N PHE A 86 7.42 -2.13 9.45
CA PHE A 86 7.39 -3.59 9.54
C PHE A 86 6.95 -4.07 10.92
N LEU A 87 7.35 -3.37 11.98
CA LEU A 87 6.96 -3.71 13.36
C LEU A 87 5.46 -3.50 13.60
N PHE A 88 4.80 -2.58 12.88
CA PHE A 88 3.34 -2.42 12.95
C PHE A 88 2.59 -3.67 12.45
N GLY A 89 3.11 -4.34 11.42
CA GLY A 89 2.52 -5.58 10.91
C GLY A 89 2.91 -6.83 11.68
N LYS A 90 3.88 -6.75 12.61
CA LYS A 90 4.40 -7.90 13.38
C LYS A 90 4.07 -7.86 14.87
N HIS A 91 3.35 -6.84 15.32
CA HIS A 91 2.93 -6.69 16.70
C HIS A 91 1.42 -6.92 16.83
N GLU A 92 1.01 -8.10 17.24
CA GLU A 92 -0.40 -8.44 17.47
C GLU A 92 -0.74 -8.34 18.94
N ASP A 93 -1.86 -7.69 19.26
CA ASP A 93 -2.36 -7.57 20.64
C ASP A 93 -3.87 -7.27 20.63
N ASP A 94 -4.48 -7.30 21.82
CA ASP A 94 -5.82 -6.78 22.03
C ASP A 94 -5.77 -5.28 22.26
N TYR A 95 -6.50 -4.52 21.44
CA TYR A 95 -6.56 -3.07 21.52
C TYR A 95 -7.97 -2.59 21.75
N TYR A 96 -8.14 -1.75 22.76
CA TYR A 96 -9.40 -1.05 23.05
C TYR A 96 -9.16 0.45 23.06
N PHE A 97 -9.94 1.17 22.25
CA PHE A 97 -9.88 2.62 22.19
C PHE A 97 -11.28 3.21 22.39
N LYS A 98 -11.37 4.25 23.20
CA LYS A 98 -12.63 4.94 23.53
C LYS A 98 -12.44 6.44 23.40
N ASN A 99 -13.34 7.10 22.64
CA ASN A 99 -13.35 8.55 22.43
C ASN A 99 -12.00 9.12 21.97
N GLN A 100 -11.39 8.47 20.99
CA GLN A 100 -10.08 8.88 20.44
C GLN A 100 -10.16 9.14 18.95
N THR A 101 -9.34 10.08 18.47
CA THR A 101 -9.12 10.28 17.03
C THR A 101 -8.15 9.22 16.48
N ALA A 102 -8.18 8.98 15.16
CA ALA A 102 -7.22 8.06 14.54
C ALA A 102 -5.77 8.50 14.81
N THR A 103 -5.49 9.80 14.87
CA THR A 103 -4.18 10.35 15.25
C THR A 103 -3.74 9.90 16.64
N GLN A 104 -4.63 9.97 17.63
CA GLN A 104 -4.35 9.55 19.01
C GLN A 104 -4.12 8.04 19.10
N ILE A 105 -4.92 7.25 18.39
CA ILE A 105 -4.80 5.79 18.31
C ILE A 105 -3.43 5.41 17.71
N ILE A 106 -3.08 5.97 16.55
CA ILE A 106 -1.79 5.72 15.88
C ILE A 106 -0.62 6.11 16.80
N LYS A 107 -0.69 7.27 17.45
CA LYS A 107 0.34 7.73 18.40
C LYS A 107 0.52 6.76 19.57
N SER A 108 -0.57 6.25 20.14
CA SER A 108 -0.50 5.30 21.26
C SER A 108 0.11 3.96 20.84
N MET A 109 -0.25 3.44 19.66
CA MET A 109 0.34 2.22 19.11
C MET A 109 1.83 2.40 18.81
N ALA A 110 2.21 3.52 18.19
CA ALA A 110 3.63 3.83 17.92
C ALA A 110 4.45 3.88 19.21
N LYS A 111 3.92 4.52 20.27
CA LYS A 111 4.56 4.57 21.60
C LYS A 111 4.72 3.17 22.21
N LYS A 112 3.67 2.32 22.12
CA LYS A 112 3.70 0.95 22.65
C LYS A 112 4.79 0.09 22.00
N ILE A 113 5.01 0.28 20.68
CA ILE A 113 5.99 -0.48 19.90
C ILE A 113 7.39 0.16 19.95
N GLY A 114 7.51 1.39 20.45
CA GLY A 114 8.78 2.12 20.50
C GLY A 114 9.17 2.78 19.18
N LEU A 115 8.23 2.98 18.26
CA LEU A 115 8.50 3.66 17.00
C LEU A 115 8.47 5.17 17.14
N LYS A 116 9.48 5.83 16.55
CA LYS A 116 9.58 7.27 16.51
C LYS A 116 8.47 7.87 15.65
N VAL A 117 7.81 8.88 16.18
CA VAL A 117 6.86 9.74 15.46
C VAL A 117 7.58 10.99 14.97
N TYR A 118 7.50 11.30 13.69
CA TYR A 118 7.96 12.57 13.14
C TYR A 118 6.85 13.62 13.18
N LYS A 119 5.73 13.36 12.48
CA LYS A 119 4.61 14.30 12.42
C LYS A 119 3.29 13.54 12.23
N LEU A 120 2.30 13.83 13.08
CA LEU A 120 0.94 13.33 12.93
C LEU A 120 -0.02 14.51 12.85
N GLU A 121 -0.62 14.74 11.69
CA GLU A 121 -1.71 15.70 11.54
C GLU A 121 -2.98 15.18 12.20
N ASN A 122 -3.76 16.09 12.80
CA ASN A 122 -4.99 15.69 13.50
C ASN A 122 -6.07 15.28 12.52
N THR A 123 -6.66 14.11 12.75
CA THR A 123 -7.77 13.58 11.94
C THR A 123 -9.13 14.16 12.32
N ASN A 124 -9.24 14.88 13.43
CA ASN A 124 -10.40 15.61 13.94
C ASN A 124 -11.68 14.80 14.15
N VAL A 125 -11.79 13.59 13.64
CA VAL A 125 -12.97 12.73 13.83
C VAL A 125 -12.75 11.82 15.02
N VAL A 126 -13.65 11.92 16.01
CA VAL A 126 -13.62 11.08 17.21
C VAL A 126 -14.32 9.76 16.94
N ILE A 127 -13.62 8.67 17.21
CA ILE A 127 -14.14 7.30 17.17
C ILE A 127 -14.63 6.97 18.59
N SER A 128 -15.93 6.68 18.75
CA SER A 128 -16.57 6.50 20.07
C SER A 128 -15.96 5.33 20.83
N HIS A 129 -15.90 4.16 20.20
CA HIS A 129 -15.22 2.97 20.75
C HIS A 129 -14.92 1.97 19.64
N VAL A 130 -13.80 1.27 19.77
CA VAL A 130 -13.42 0.11 18.94
C VAL A 130 -12.64 -0.88 19.77
N LEU A 131 -12.87 -2.16 19.53
CA LEU A 131 -12.12 -3.27 20.09
C LEU A 131 -11.55 -4.10 18.95
N TYR A 132 -10.25 -4.34 19.01
CA TYR A 132 -9.55 -5.23 18.09
C TYR A 132 -8.94 -6.38 18.89
N LYS A 133 -9.44 -7.59 18.68
CA LYS A 133 -8.84 -8.81 19.25
C LYS A 133 -7.78 -9.33 18.29
N LYS A 134 -6.58 -9.58 18.80
CA LYS A 134 -5.40 -9.96 17.99
C LYS A 134 -5.18 -9.02 16.81
N GLY A 135 -5.36 -7.72 17.05
CA GLY A 135 -5.21 -6.69 16.02
C GLY A 135 -3.74 -6.35 15.78
N ALA A 136 -3.34 -6.24 14.52
CA ALA A 136 -2.04 -5.69 14.15
C ALA A 136 -2.18 -4.18 13.89
N PRO A 137 -1.29 -3.33 14.42
CA PRO A 137 -1.34 -1.87 14.28
C PRO A 137 -1.41 -1.33 12.86
N ASP A 138 -0.82 -2.01 11.87
CA ASP A 138 -0.94 -1.65 10.46
C ASP A 138 -2.39 -1.71 9.98
N LYS A 139 -3.07 -2.83 10.27
CA LYS A 139 -4.48 -3.05 9.95
C LYS A 139 -5.40 -2.12 10.72
N ILE A 140 -5.13 -1.93 12.01
CA ILE A 140 -5.87 -0.98 12.85
C ILE A 140 -5.75 0.43 12.28
N THR A 141 -4.54 0.84 11.86
CA THR A 141 -4.31 2.16 11.25
C THR A 141 -5.19 2.36 10.01
N VAL A 142 -5.24 1.37 9.11
CA VAL A 142 -6.10 1.43 7.92
C VAL A 142 -7.58 1.55 8.31
N ASP A 143 -8.05 0.72 9.26
CA ASP A 143 -9.46 0.75 9.70
C ASP A 143 -9.85 2.09 10.33
N VAL A 144 -9.04 2.64 11.24
CA VAL A 144 -9.39 3.92 11.90
C VAL A 144 -9.31 5.11 10.93
N LEU A 145 -8.43 5.07 9.92
CA LEU A 145 -8.40 6.08 8.85
C LEU A 145 -9.61 5.94 7.91
N ALA A 146 -10.00 4.71 7.57
CA ALA A 146 -11.22 4.46 6.80
C ALA A 146 -12.48 4.91 7.55
N ARG A 147 -12.58 4.65 8.86
CA ARG A 147 -13.67 5.16 9.73
C ARG A 147 -13.71 6.69 9.75
N THR A 148 -12.54 7.33 9.85
CA THR A 148 -12.43 8.80 9.77
C THR A 148 -13.05 9.31 8.47
N TRP A 149 -12.67 8.75 7.34
CA TRP A 149 -13.22 9.11 6.03
C TRP A 149 -14.72 8.84 5.92
N ASN A 150 -15.17 7.64 6.31
CA ASN A 150 -16.58 7.25 6.24
C ASN A 150 -17.49 8.09 7.14
N SER A 151 -16.93 8.74 8.16
CA SER A 151 -17.63 9.68 9.06
C SER A 151 -17.55 11.13 8.59
N GLY A 152 -17.15 11.39 7.35
CA GLY A 152 -17.09 12.74 6.75
C GLY A 152 -15.80 13.50 7.03
N GLY A 153 -14.77 12.85 7.57
CA GLY A 153 -13.46 13.44 7.73
C GLY A 153 -12.62 13.40 6.44
N ASP A 154 -11.40 13.88 6.53
CA ASP A 154 -10.44 13.86 5.42
C ASP A 154 -9.79 12.49 5.24
N LYS A 155 -9.17 12.28 4.08
CA LYS A 155 -8.28 11.17 3.82
C LYS A 155 -6.85 11.50 4.24
N PHE A 156 -6.10 10.52 4.72
CA PHE A 156 -4.74 10.70 5.21
C PHE A 156 -3.76 9.72 4.58
N TRP A 157 -2.49 10.16 4.46
CA TRP A 157 -1.34 9.33 4.17
C TRP A 157 -0.71 8.87 5.47
N PHE A 158 -0.45 7.57 5.58
CA PHE A 158 0.31 6.99 6.67
C PHE A 158 1.54 6.29 6.09
N ARG A 159 2.74 6.72 6.50
CA ARG A 159 4.00 6.16 6.02
C ARG A 159 5.15 6.45 6.98
N TYR A 160 6.28 5.81 6.76
CA TYR A 160 7.53 6.19 7.41
C TYR A 160 8.27 7.21 6.57
N ASP A 161 8.69 8.31 7.19
CA ASP A 161 9.50 9.34 6.54
C ASP A 161 10.99 8.97 6.70
N PRO A 162 11.70 8.61 5.61
CA PRO A 162 13.09 8.18 5.71
C PRO A 162 14.02 9.34 6.03
N VAL A 163 13.69 10.59 5.68
CA VAL A 163 14.51 11.77 5.92
C VAL A 163 14.51 12.12 7.41
N ASN A 164 13.32 12.19 8.00
CA ASN A 164 13.15 12.59 9.40
C ASN A 164 13.14 11.39 10.35
N ASN A 165 13.26 10.18 9.82
CA ASN A 165 13.34 8.92 10.55
C ASN A 165 12.20 8.77 11.57
N GLY A 166 10.96 8.80 11.08
CA GLY A 166 9.79 8.69 11.95
C GLY A 166 8.48 8.56 11.19
N ILE A 167 7.43 8.16 11.91
CA ILE A 167 6.08 8.00 11.37
C ILE A 167 5.53 9.36 10.95
N LEU A 168 4.97 9.40 9.74
CA LEU A 168 4.28 10.55 9.17
C LEU A 168 2.80 10.19 8.91
N LEU A 169 1.90 10.99 9.47
CA LEU A 169 0.48 11.04 9.10
C LEU A 169 0.18 12.43 8.56
N LYS A 170 -0.20 12.51 7.29
CA LYS A 170 -0.48 13.77 6.61
C LYS A 170 -1.81 13.68 5.86
N ARG A 171 -2.60 14.77 5.90
CA ARG A 171 -3.82 14.87 5.08
C ARG A 171 -3.48 14.80 3.60
N ARG A 172 -4.28 14.06 2.86
CA ARG A 172 -4.17 13.97 1.41
C ARG A 172 -4.63 15.28 0.78
N THR A 173 -3.74 15.90 0.04
CA THR A 173 -4.03 17.09 -0.75
C THR A 173 -3.47 16.88 -2.14
N VAL A 174 -4.21 17.26 -3.18
CA VAL A 174 -3.65 17.30 -4.53
C VAL A 174 -2.70 18.50 -4.58
N PRO A 175 -1.42 18.32 -4.89
CA PRO A 175 -0.49 19.42 -5.04
C PRO A 175 -0.86 20.29 -6.25
N GLU A 176 -0.46 21.56 -6.23
CA GLU A 176 -0.68 22.49 -7.35
C GLU A 176 0.02 22.02 -8.64
N MET A 177 1.17 21.35 -8.50
CA MET A 177 1.91 20.75 -9.61
C MET A 177 2.05 19.26 -9.39
N ILE A 178 1.76 18.49 -10.44
CA ILE A 178 1.98 17.04 -10.50
C ILE A 178 2.95 16.71 -11.64
N TRP A 179 3.74 15.66 -11.46
CA TRP A 179 4.64 15.21 -12.50
C TRP A 179 3.87 14.56 -13.65
N ALA A 180 4.29 14.87 -14.88
CA ALA A 180 3.73 14.31 -16.09
C ALA A 180 4.70 13.32 -16.73
N PHE A 181 4.16 12.16 -17.14
CA PHE A 181 4.85 11.16 -17.93
C PHE A 181 4.28 11.12 -19.33
N LYS A 182 5.13 11.36 -20.34
CA LYS A 182 4.68 11.55 -21.73
C LYS A 182 5.48 10.68 -22.70
N THR A 183 4.79 10.13 -23.69
CA THR A 183 5.41 9.45 -24.84
C THR A 183 6.37 10.41 -25.55
N GLY A 184 7.58 9.93 -25.86
CA GLY A 184 8.66 10.74 -26.45
C GLY A 184 9.41 11.63 -25.44
N GLY A 185 9.09 11.56 -24.15
CA GLY A 185 9.79 12.22 -23.06
C GLY A 185 10.33 11.22 -22.05
N ASN A 186 9.73 11.19 -20.87
CA ASN A 186 10.16 10.39 -19.73
C ASN A 186 9.32 9.10 -19.52
N LEU A 187 8.34 8.82 -20.36
CA LEU A 187 7.59 7.56 -20.37
C LEU A 187 8.35 6.50 -21.16
N ILE A 188 8.65 5.37 -20.53
CA ILE A 188 9.30 4.21 -21.17
C ILE A 188 8.24 3.30 -21.79
N SER A 189 7.24 2.92 -20.99
CA SER A 189 6.14 2.05 -21.42
C SER A 189 4.88 2.32 -20.62
N ALA A 190 3.74 1.97 -21.20
CA ALA A 190 2.46 1.96 -20.49
C ALA A 190 1.60 0.79 -20.97
N SER A 191 0.80 0.24 -20.09
CA SER A 191 -0.18 -0.78 -20.43
C SER A 191 -1.49 -0.56 -19.68
N ARG A 192 -2.59 -0.91 -20.35
CA ARG A 192 -3.92 -0.89 -19.77
C ARG A 192 -4.61 -2.21 -20.09
N GLU A 193 -4.86 -2.98 -19.06
CA GLU A 193 -5.65 -4.19 -19.14
C GLU A 193 -7.09 -3.93 -18.69
N ARG A 194 -8.06 -4.54 -19.36
CA ARG A 194 -9.45 -4.55 -18.94
C ARG A 194 -9.92 -5.99 -18.92
N SER A 195 -10.43 -6.43 -17.79
CA SER A 195 -10.85 -7.83 -17.60
C SER A 195 -12.26 -7.91 -17.03
N ILE A 196 -12.93 -8.98 -17.41
CA ILE A 196 -14.20 -9.41 -16.84
C ILE A 196 -14.10 -10.78 -16.16
N GLU A 197 -12.89 -11.34 -16.03
CA GLU A 197 -12.65 -12.67 -15.44
C GLU A 197 -13.22 -12.79 -14.03
N GLU A 198 -13.04 -11.75 -13.21
CA GLU A 198 -13.54 -11.71 -11.83
C GLU A 198 -14.94 -11.06 -11.72
N MET A 199 -15.65 -10.90 -12.86
CA MET A 199 -16.98 -10.29 -12.86
C MET A 199 -18.04 -11.32 -12.52
N TYR A 200 -18.86 -10.96 -11.52
CA TYR A 200 -20.10 -11.64 -11.21
C TYR A 200 -21.29 -10.72 -11.47
N ASN A 201 -22.19 -11.11 -12.34
CA ASN A 201 -23.37 -10.32 -12.67
C ASN A 201 -24.65 -10.78 -11.94
N THR A 202 -24.54 -11.85 -11.18
CA THR A 202 -25.57 -12.34 -10.26
C THR A 202 -24.95 -12.56 -8.88
N VAL A 203 -25.59 -12.05 -7.83
CA VAL A 203 -25.20 -12.29 -6.43
C VAL A 203 -26.34 -12.96 -5.72
N LYS A 204 -26.09 -14.14 -5.14
CA LYS A 204 -27.02 -14.88 -4.29
C LYS A 204 -26.45 -15.02 -2.90
N LEU A 205 -27.13 -14.43 -1.92
CA LEU A 205 -26.82 -14.57 -0.49
C LEU A 205 -27.87 -15.46 0.17
N ILE A 206 -27.45 -16.30 1.09
CA ILE A 206 -28.34 -17.17 1.87
C ILE A 206 -27.97 -17.09 3.35
N ASN A 207 -28.98 -17.07 4.19
CA ASN A 207 -28.81 -17.33 5.61
C ASN A 207 -29.46 -18.69 5.92
N ARG A 208 -28.67 -19.71 6.20
CA ARG A 208 -29.14 -21.07 6.42
C ARG A 208 -29.94 -21.23 7.73
N GLU A 209 -29.64 -20.43 8.74
CA GLU A 209 -30.32 -20.50 10.02
C GLU A 209 -31.74 -19.95 9.96
N THR A 210 -31.97 -18.92 9.14
CA THR A 210 -33.30 -18.31 8.95
C THR A 210 -34.02 -18.76 7.70
N GLY A 211 -33.35 -19.53 6.81
CA GLY A 211 -33.86 -19.94 5.50
C GLY A 211 -34.01 -18.79 4.48
N LYS A 212 -33.68 -17.56 4.86
CA LYS A 212 -33.81 -16.38 3.99
C LYS A 212 -32.78 -16.37 2.89
N THR A 213 -33.20 -16.00 1.68
CA THR A 213 -32.32 -15.83 0.52
C THR A 213 -32.53 -14.45 -0.12
N ALA A 214 -31.49 -13.90 -0.75
CA ALA A 214 -31.60 -12.71 -1.57
C ALA A 214 -30.76 -12.88 -2.82
N THR A 215 -31.36 -12.68 -4.00
CA THR A 215 -30.67 -12.69 -5.28
C THR A 215 -30.80 -11.32 -5.95
N LYS A 216 -29.70 -10.80 -6.46
CA LYS A 216 -29.65 -9.57 -7.27
C LYS A 216 -28.90 -9.84 -8.56
N VAL A 217 -29.37 -9.25 -9.65
CA VAL A 217 -28.87 -9.48 -11.01
C VAL A 217 -28.61 -8.15 -11.70
N ASN A 218 -27.47 -8.02 -12.36
CA ASN A 218 -27.20 -6.98 -13.34
C ASN A 218 -27.58 -7.53 -14.74
N ALA A 219 -28.81 -7.27 -15.17
CA ALA A 219 -29.33 -7.83 -16.41
C ALA A 219 -28.52 -7.40 -17.64
N LYS A 220 -28.02 -6.16 -17.67
CA LYS A 220 -27.18 -5.66 -18.76
C LYS A 220 -25.87 -6.45 -18.89
N ASN A 221 -25.16 -6.64 -17.81
CA ASN A 221 -23.89 -7.38 -17.83
C ASN A 221 -24.12 -8.87 -18.07
N LYS A 222 -25.22 -9.42 -17.57
CA LYS A 222 -25.61 -10.82 -17.84
C LYS A 222 -25.89 -11.07 -19.32
N ALA A 223 -26.55 -10.13 -19.99
CA ALA A 223 -26.83 -10.25 -21.43
C ALA A 223 -25.55 -10.12 -22.29
N LEU A 224 -24.60 -9.27 -21.88
CA LEU A 224 -23.36 -9.03 -22.63
C LEU A 224 -22.27 -10.08 -22.40
N TYR A 225 -22.14 -10.58 -21.17
CA TYR A 225 -20.97 -11.37 -20.73
C TYR A 225 -21.31 -12.78 -20.25
N GLY A 226 -22.58 -13.20 -20.42
CA GLY A 226 -23.04 -14.50 -19.94
C GLY A 226 -23.46 -14.46 -18.46
N ASN A 227 -23.84 -15.62 -17.92
CA ASN A 227 -24.36 -15.73 -16.54
C ASN A 227 -23.27 -16.20 -15.58
N THR A 228 -22.75 -15.29 -14.79
CA THR A 228 -21.79 -15.56 -13.71
C THR A 228 -22.42 -15.27 -12.35
N GLN A 229 -22.33 -16.22 -11.40
CA GLN A 229 -22.98 -16.09 -10.10
C GLN A 229 -21.99 -16.18 -8.95
N TYR A 230 -22.01 -15.18 -8.10
CA TYR A 230 -21.39 -15.20 -6.79
C TYR A 230 -22.37 -15.73 -5.74
N TYR A 231 -21.93 -16.66 -4.92
CA TYR A 231 -22.71 -17.24 -3.83
C TYR A 231 -21.98 -17.08 -2.50
N GLU A 232 -22.72 -16.66 -1.46
CA GLU A 232 -22.17 -16.51 -0.11
C GLU A 232 -23.21 -16.82 0.95
N GLU A 233 -22.75 -17.51 2.00
CA GLU A 233 -23.55 -17.78 3.21
C GLU A 233 -23.32 -16.72 4.26
N ILE A 234 -24.39 -16.15 4.80
CA ILE A 234 -24.34 -15.12 5.82
C ILE A 234 -24.85 -15.71 7.13
N SER A 235 -24.04 -15.72 8.17
CA SER A 235 -24.39 -16.27 9.49
C SER A 235 -25.15 -15.29 10.39
N ASP A 236 -25.10 -13.98 10.10
CA ASP A 236 -25.75 -12.95 10.92
C ASP A 236 -27.25 -12.84 10.59
N LYS A 237 -28.09 -13.10 11.59
CA LYS A 237 -29.57 -13.16 11.47
C LYS A 237 -30.22 -11.80 11.20
N ASP A 238 -29.59 -10.73 11.66
CA ASP A 238 -30.15 -9.38 11.65
C ASP A 238 -29.79 -8.57 10.39
N LYS A 239 -28.91 -9.10 9.54
CA LYS A 239 -28.51 -8.42 8.31
C LYS A 239 -29.58 -8.44 7.22
N ASN A 240 -29.75 -7.29 6.59
CA ASN A 240 -30.61 -7.16 5.40
C ASN A 240 -29.91 -7.74 4.17
N LEU A 241 -30.16 -9.03 3.87
CA LEU A 241 -29.56 -9.74 2.75
C LEU A 241 -29.79 -9.05 1.40
N SER A 242 -30.96 -8.44 1.19
CA SER A 242 -31.27 -7.76 -0.08
C SER A 242 -30.39 -6.52 -0.29
N LYS A 243 -30.16 -5.73 0.77
CA LYS A 243 -29.26 -4.56 0.74
C LYS A 243 -27.82 -5.01 0.52
N MET A 244 -27.37 -6.04 1.22
CA MET A 244 -26.02 -6.60 1.08
C MET A 244 -25.79 -7.16 -0.35
N ALA A 245 -26.73 -7.95 -0.88
CA ALA A 245 -26.63 -8.48 -2.22
C ALA A 245 -26.56 -7.38 -3.29
N LYS A 246 -27.31 -6.26 -3.10
CA LYS A 246 -27.25 -5.11 -4.00
C LYS A 246 -25.88 -4.40 -3.93
N GLN A 247 -25.33 -4.21 -2.73
CA GLN A 247 -24.01 -3.60 -2.55
C GLN A 247 -22.91 -4.49 -3.16
N LYS A 248 -22.95 -5.79 -2.88
CA LYS A 248 -21.98 -6.76 -3.40
C LYS A 248 -22.05 -6.86 -4.93
N LEU A 249 -23.27 -6.85 -5.50
CA LEU A 249 -23.44 -6.82 -6.96
C LEU A 249 -22.82 -5.55 -7.58
N LYS A 250 -22.98 -4.40 -6.93
CA LYS A 250 -22.39 -3.13 -7.39
C LYS A 250 -20.85 -3.18 -7.42
N SER A 251 -20.23 -3.88 -6.49
CA SER A 251 -18.77 -4.05 -6.45
C SER A 251 -18.27 -5.11 -7.43
N LEU A 252 -18.95 -6.26 -7.52
CA LEU A 252 -18.51 -7.40 -8.31
C LEU A 252 -18.89 -7.31 -9.80
N SER A 253 -19.93 -6.54 -10.16
CA SER A 253 -20.42 -6.44 -11.54
C SER A 253 -19.78 -5.27 -12.29
N LYS A 254 -18.45 -5.23 -12.28
CA LYS A 254 -17.65 -4.17 -12.93
C LYS A 254 -16.56 -4.79 -13.79
N ILE A 255 -16.23 -4.11 -14.88
CA ILE A 255 -14.98 -4.37 -15.61
C ILE A 255 -13.84 -3.91 -14.72
N THR A 256 -12.90 -4.78 -14.41
CA THR A 256 -11.65 -4.40 -13.76
C THR A 256 -10.73 -3.73 -14.78
N SER A 257 -10.01 -2.70 -14.36
CA SER A 257 -9.02 -2.05 -15.21
C SER A 257 -7.73 -1.90 -14.42
N THR A 258 -6.69 -2.59 -14.88
CA THR A 258 -5.33 -2.46 -14.35
C THR A 258 -4.53 -1.58 -15.30
N MET A 259 -3.86 -0.60 -14.75
CA MET A 259 -3.03 0.33 -15.50
C MET A 259 -1.64 0.31 -14.89
N SER A 260 -0.63 0.09 -15.71
CA SER A 260 0.77 0.14 -15.30
C SER A 260 1.58 0.99 -16.27
N MET A 261 2.63 1.59 -15.77
CA MET A 261 3.58 2.33 -16.60
C MET A 261 4.98 2.25 -16.01
N SER A 262 5.97 2.37 -16.89
CA SER A 262 7.36 2.62 -16.53
C SER A 262 7.78 4.00 -17.03
N GLY A 263 8.50 4.72 -16.20
CA GLY A 263 9.02 6.05 -16.51
C GLY A 263 10.45 6.23 -16.03
N LEU A 264 11.10 7.25 -16.54
CA LEU A 264 12.47 7.59 -16.16
C LEU A 264 12.47 8.90 -15.35
N ASN A 265 13.02 8.84 -14.15
CA ASN A 265 13.38 10.00 -13.35
C ASN A 265 14.85 10.29 -13.56
N SER A 266 15.15 11.04 -14.60
CA SER A 266 16.50 11.43 -14.91
C SER A 266 17.08 12.26 -13.77
N ASP A 267 18.27 11.86 -13.31
CA ASP A 267 18.99 12.61 -12.30
C ASP A 267 18.24 12.74 -10.94
N GLY A 268 17.15 11.97 -10.74
CA GLY A 268 16.33 12.02 -9.52
C GLY A 268 15.60 13.35 -9.30
N ALA A 269 15.47 14.18 -10.34
CA ALA A 269 14.88 15.53 -10.24
C ALA A 269 13.43 15.52 -9.72
N MET A 270 12.67 14.47 -10.05
CA MET A 270 11.28 14.32 -9.60
C MET A 270 11.15 13.94 -8.13
N GLY A 271 12.25 13.58 -7.44
CA GLY A 271 12.20 13.08 -6.08
C GLY A 271 11.61 11.68 -5.97
N GLN A 272 11.12 11.34 -4.78
CA GLN A 272 10.44 10.08 -4.50
C GLN A 272 8.95 10.18 -4.77
N PHE A 273 8.39 9.12 -5.33
CA PHE A 273 6.95 8.89 -5.38
C PHE A 273 6.54 7.91 -4.28
N PHE A 274 5.32 8.08 -3.81
CA PHE A 274 4.73 7.21 -2.80
C PHE A 274 3.34 6.75 -3.25
N VAL A 275 2.88 5.69 -2.65
CA VAL A 275 1.48 5.27 -2.80
C VAL A 275 0.56 6.46 -2.53
N GLY A 276 -0.36 6.68 -3.47
CA GLY A 276 -1.36 7.72 -3.48
C GLY A 276 -0.92 9.08 -3.95
N ASP A 277 0.33 9.25 -4.36
CA ASP A 277 0.71 10.46 -5.05
C ASP A 277 -0.03 10.56 -6.40
N PRO A 278 -0.53 11.74 -6.77
CA PRO A 278 -1.11 11.95 -8.09
C PRO A 278 -0.02 12.14 -9.15
N ILE A 279 -0.22 11.55 -10.31
CA ILE A 279 0.60 11.76 -11.50
C ILE A 279 -0.28 12.00 -12.72
N TYR A 280 0.27 12.65 -13.73
CA TYR A 280 -0.37 12.80 -15.03
C TYR A 280 0.32 11.90 -16.05
N VAL A 281 -0.46 11.17 -16.85
CA VAL A 281 0.07 10.31 -17.93
C VAL A 281 -0.50 10.80 -19.25
N GLU A 282 0.34 10.88 -20.28
CA GLU A 282 -0.05 11.18 -21.65
C GLU A 282 0.49 10.10 -22.59
N GLU A 283 -0.32 9.04 -22.74
CA GLU A 283 -0.05 7.93 -23.66
C GLU A 283 -1.32 7.58 -24.45
N LYS A 284 -1.27 7.83 -25.78
CA LYS A 284 -2.47 7.78 -26.63
C LYS A 284 -2.86 6.38 -27.09
N ASN A 285 -1.89 5.46 -27.26
CA ASN A 285 -2.16 4.11 -27.78
C ASN A 285 -2.98 3.26 -26.81
N THR A 286 -2.68 3.36 -25.51
CA THR A 286 -3.46 2.69 -24.46
C THR A 286 -4.67 3.50 -24.00
N GLY A 287 -4.76 4.76 -24.44
CA GLY A 287 -5.76 5.72 -24.00
C GLY A 287 -5.53 6.20 -22.55
N MET A 288 -4.32 6.08 -22.03
CA MET A 288 -3.95 6.62 -20.73
C MET A 288 -3.60 8.11 -20.87
N VAL A 289 -4.63 8.95 -20.87
CA VAL A 289 -4.49 10.42 -20.95
C VAL A 289 -5.29 11.02 -19.79
N GLY A 290 -4.56 11.55 -18.77
CA GLY A 290 -5.21 12.16 -17.62
C GLY A 290 -4.43 12.00 -16.31
N GLY A 291 -5.09 12.39 -15.22
CA GLY A 291 -4.58 12.23 -13.87
C GLY A 291 -4.88 10.83 -13.32
N TYR A 292 -3.90 10.25 -12.65
CA TYR A 292 -3.97 8.94 -12.01
C TYR A 292 -3.36 8.99 -10.62
N TRP A 293 -3.77 8.04 -9.79
CA TRP A 293 -3.23 7.85 -8.45
C TRP A 293 -2.30 6.62 -8.43
N VAL A 294 -1.17 6.76 -7.76
CA VAL A 294 -0.21 5.67 -7.59
C VAL A 294 -0.76 4.65 -6.59
N ARG A 295 -0.92 3.40 -7.01
CA ARG A 295 -1.24 2.26 -6.13
C ARG A 295 -0.01 1.53 -5.62
N ASN A 296 0.94 1.32 -6.52
CA ASN A 296 2.24 0.74 -6.21
C ASN A 296 3.29 1.52 -6.98
N VAL A 297 4.47 1.65 -6.41
CA VAL A 297 5.63 2.21 -7.09
C VAL A 297 6.91 1.48 -6.72
N SER A 298 7.75 1.21 -7.74
CA SER A 298 9.11 0.75 -7.56
C SER A 298 10.07 1.81 -8.07
N HIS A 299 11.14 2.06 -7.30
CA HIS A 299 12.25 2.93 -7.69
C HIS A 299 13.48 2.06 -7.86
N THR A 300 13.91 1.83 -9.09
CA THR A 300 15.12 1.08 -9.43
C THR A 300 16.24 2.08 -9.71
N PHE A 301 17.30 2.04 -8.91
CA PHE A 301 18.44 2.95 -9.03
C PHE A 301 19.41 2.40 -10.07
N LEU A 302 19.41 2.99 -11.26
CA LEU A 302 20.25 2.57 -12.37
C LEU A 302 21.68 3.08 -12.22
N ALA A 303 22.64 2.37 -12.88
CA ALA A 303 24.07 2.73 -12.84
C ALA A 303 24.36 4.12 -13.40
N ASP A 304 23.54 4.60 -14.36
CA ASP A 304 23.72 5.88 -15.06
C ASP A 304 23.11 7.08 -14.32
N ASP A 305 23.01 7.00 -13.00
CA ASP A 305 22.44 8.06 -12.16
C ASP A 305 20.98 8.42 -12.50
N ALA A 306 20.25 7.51 -13.10
CA ALA A 306 18.82 7.62 -13.35
C ALA A 306 18.05 6.67 -12.42
N ILE A 307 16.77 6.96 -12.21
CA ILE A 307 15.87 6.10 -11.44
C ILE A 307 14.74 5.69 -12.37
N GLN A 308 14.64 4.40 -12.64
CA GLN A 308 13.47 3.86 -13.30
C GLN A 308 12.33 3.76 -12.29
N LEU A 309 11.16 4.20 -12.69
CA LEU A 309 9.96 4.21 -11.90
C LEU A 309 8.95 3.27 -12.55
N ASP A 310 8.53 2.23 -11.83
CA ASP A 310 7.45 1.35 -12.29
C ASP A 310 6.23 1.57 -11.40
N PHE A 311 5.10 1.90 -12.02
CA PHE A 311 3.87 2.25 -11.33
C PHE A 311 2.74 1.31 -11.69
N ASP A 312 1.94 0.93 -10.67
CA ASP A 312 0.56 0.52 -10.85
C ASP A 312 -0.35 1.70 -10.51
N LEU A 313 -1.31 1.98 -11.37
CA LEU A 313 -2.11 3.17 -11.32
C LEU A 313 -3.60 2.88 -11.20
N THR A 314 -4.34 3.83 -10.67
CA THR A 314 -5.80 3.82 -10.65
C THR A 314 -6.37 5.18 -11.04
N ALA A 315 -7.51 5.18 -11.74
CA ALA A 315 -8.22 6.40 -12.09
C ALA A 315 -8.99 7.00 -10.91
N THR A 316 -9.26 6.19 -9.88
CA THR A 316 -9.94 6.62 -8.65
C THR A 316 -8.98 6.54 -7.48
N GLU A 317 -9.09 7.45 -6.54
CA GLU A 317 -8.30 7.41 -5.31
C GLU A 317 -8.76 6.24 -4.43
N ASP A 318 -7.98 5.16 -4.48
CA ASP A 318 -8.23 3.98 -3.65
C ASP A 318 -7.69 4.18 -2.23
N ILE A 319 -8.46 3.72 -1.25
CA ILE A 319 -8.03 3.58 0.14
C ILE A 319 -7.86 2.09 0.38
N PRO A 320 -6.80 1.63 1.06
CA PRO A 320 -6.69 0.24 1.45
C PRO A 320 -7.92 -0.15 2.29
N GLU A 321 -8.70 -1.09 1.81
CA GLU A 321 -9.80 -1.66 2.56
C GLU A 321 -9.31 -2.92 3.25
N ILE A 322 -9.02 -2.83 4.56
CA ILE A 322 -8.89 -4.00 5.40
C ILE A 322 -10.24 -4.19 6.09
N GLN A 323 -10.96 -5.22 5.69
CA GLN A 323 -12.17 -5.62 6.40
C GLN A 323 -11.75 -6.36 7.67
N TYR A 324 -11.90 -5.68 8.81
CA TYR A 324 -12.02 -6.41 10.07
C TYR A 324 -13.39 -7.07 10.11
N ASP A 325 -13.42 -8.38 10.31
CA ASP A 325 -14.65 -9.11 10.58
C ASP A 325 -15.18 -8.69 11.97
N ASN A 326 -16.01 -7.64 11.97
CA ASN A 326 -16.64 -7.14 13.16
C ASN A 326 -17.69 -8.12 13.75
N SER A 327 -18.05 -9.21 13.04
CA SER A 327 -19.02 -10.21 13.51
C SER A 327 -18.50 -10.98 14.73
N LYS A 328 -17.17 -11.06 14.90
CA LYS A 328 -16.52 -11.70 16.07
C LYS A 328 -16.30 -10.73 17.24
N ASN A 329 -16.63 -9.45 17.10
CA ASN A 329 -16.35 -8.39 18.06
C ASN A 329 -17.63 -7.79 18.69
N ASN A 330 -18.76 -8.48 18.62
CA ASN A 330 -19.96 -8.06 19.32
C ASN A 330 -19.73 -8.14 20.84
N LEU A 331 -19.30 -7.01 21.43
CA LEU A 331 -19.55 -6.78 22.84
C LEU A 331 -21.03 -6.42 22.98
N PRO A 332 -21.75 -6.97 24.00
CA PRO A 332 -23.06 -6.48 24.32
C PRO A 332 -22.98 -4.98 24.59
N ALA A 333 -23.95 -4.24 24.08
CA ALA A 333 -24.14 -2.83 24.42
C ALA A 333 -24.27 -2.73 25.96
N VAL A 334 -23.36 -2.02 26.60
CA VAL A 334 -23.44 -1.59 27.99
C VAL A 334 -23.96 -0.17 28.00
#